data_83973a9e25066db908b7ef8a8d82e369
#
_entry.id   83973a9e25066db908b7ef8a8d82e369
#
_cell.length_a   1.000
_cell.length_b   1.000
_cell.length_c   1.000
_cell.angle_alpha   90.00
_cell.angle_beta   90.00
_cell.angle_gamma   90.00
#
_symmetry.space_group_name_H-M   'P 1'
#
loop_
_entity.id
_entity.type
_entity.pdbx_description
1 polymer ?
#
loop_
_entity_poly.entity_id
_entity_poly.type
_entity_poly.pdbx_seq_one_letter_code
_entity_poly.pdbx_strand_id
1 'polypeptide(L)'
;MATSSKVKKSVRIASGRKRVRQDVRLNAANTSLRSKFRTAIKGVLKAVATGDKAKAGETFKSAQKVIDSIADKGLFHKNKAARYKSRLSAKIKALAA
;
A
#
# COMPACT_ATOMS: atom_id res chain seq x y z
N MET A 1 20.72 -3.82 29.72
CA MET A 1 21.90 -3.01 29.47
C MET A 1 22.70 -3.50 28.29
N ALA A 2 23.06 -4.77 28.26
CA ALA A 2 23.85 -5.33 27.17
C ALA A 2 23.20 -5.20 25.80
N THR A 3 21.90 -5.32 25.72
CA THR A 3 21.15 -5.23 24.46
C THR A 3 21.27 -3.86 23.81
N SER A 4 21.15 -2.80 24.58
CA SER A 4 21.31 -1.43 24.06
C SER A 4 22.71 -1.19 23.52
N SER A 5 23.71 -1.66 24.22
CA SER A 5 25.10 -1.54 23.78
C SER A 5 25.33 -2.26 22.46
N LYS A 6 24.76 -3.45 22.30
CA LYS A 6 24.86 -4.23 21.07
C LYS A 6 24.25 -3.50 19.88
N VAL A 7 23.08 -2.91 20.07
CA VAL A 7 22.41 -2.14 19.01
C VAL A 7 23.26 -0.94 18.62
N LYS A 8 23.81 -0.21 19.57
CA LYS A 8 24.69 0.92 19.30
C LYS A 8 25.93 0.50 18.56
N LYS A 9 26.52 -0.64 18.92
CA LYS A 9 27.71 -1.18 18.23
C LYS A 9 27.38 -1.49 16.77
N SER A 10 26.24 -2.07 16.49
CA SER A 10 25.80 -2.36 15.11
C SER A 10 25.74 -1.10 14.26
N VAL A 11 25.22 -0.01 14.81
CA VAL A 11 25.11 1.26 14.10
C VAL A 11 26.49 1.87 13.83
N ARG A 12 27.47 1.61 14.68
CA ARG A 12 28.84 2.13 14.53
C ARG A 12 29.60 1.49 13.39
N ILE A 13 29.26 0.28 12.98
CA ILE A 13 29.92 -0.40 11.87
C ILE A 13 29.46 0.27 10.56
N ALA A 14 30.38 0.47 9.62
CA ALA A 14 30.08 1.13 8.35
C ALA A 14 28.94 0.46 7.58
N SER A 15 28.92 -0.87 7.55
CA SER A 15 27.83 -1.63 6.92
C SER A 15 26.52 -1.42 7.64
N GLY A 16 26.52 -1.32 8.98
CA GLY A 16 25.35 -1.03 9.77
C GLY A 16 24.79 0.36 9.50
N ARG A 17 25.66 1.36 9.34
CA ARG A 17 25.26 2.72 8.98
C ARG A 17 24.60 2.76 7.62
N LYS A 18 25.15 2.03 6.66
CA LYS A 18 24.56 1.92 5.32
C LYS A 18 23.16 1.30 5.38
N ARG A 19 22.98 0.24 6.17
CA ARG A 19 21.65 -0.38 6.37
C ARG A 19 20.66 0.59 6.97
N VAL A 20 21.06 1.36 7.97
CA VAL A 20 20.18 2.35 8.60
C VAL A 20 19.73 3.37 7.57
N ARG A 21 20.64 3.87 6.73
CA ARG A 21 20.27 4.81 5.66
C ARG A 21 19.32 4.18 4.64
N GLN A 22 19.56 2.94 4.26
CA GLN A 22 18.67 2.22 3.34
C GLN A 22 17.31 2.00 3.96
N ASP A 23 17.25 1.63 5.24
CA ASP A 23 16.00 1.41 5.95
C ASP A 23 15.16 2.69 6.03
N VAL A 24 15.80 3.84 6.26
CA VAL A 24 15.11 5.13 6.27
C VAL A 24 14.49 5.42 4.92
N ARG A 25 15.22 5.19 3.83
CA ARG A 25 14.70 5.37 2.47
C ARG A 25 13.55 4.43 2.16
N LEU A 26 13.69 3.16 2.52
CA LEU A 26 12.67 2.15 2.30
C LEU A 26 11.41 2.48 3.09
N ASN A 27 11.55 2.90 4.34
CA ASN A 27 10.42 3.30 5.17
C ASN A 27 9.68 4.49 4.59
N ALA A 28 10.40 5.50 4.11
CA ALA A 28 9.80 6.67 3.48
C ALA A 28 9.03 6.27 2.22
N ALA A 29 9.65 5.46 1.35
CA ALA A 29 9.02 4.97 0.14
C ALA A 29 7.79 4.11 0.46
N ASN A 30 7.91 3.20 1.42
CA ASN A 30 6.81 2.31 1.82
C ASN A 30 5.66 3.08 2.44
N THR A 31 5.93 4.10 3.26
CA THR A 31 4.91 4.96 3.83
C THR A 31 4.14 5.69 2.74
N SER A 32 4.85 6.22 1.75
CA SER A 32 4.24 6.89 0.60
C SER A 32 3.34 5.93 -0.19
N LEU A 33 3.82 4.71 -0.45
CA LEU A 33 3.04 3.70 -1.17
C LEU A 33 1.80 3.27 -0.39
N ARG A 34 1.92 3.11 0.93
CA ARG A 34 0.78 2.79 1.79
C ARG A 34 -0.27 3.90 1.77
N SER A 35 0.18 5.15 1.79
CA SER A 35 -0.73 6.29 1.68
C SER A 35 -1.47 6.31 0.36
N LYS A 36 -0.78 6.05 -0.75
CA LYS A 36 -1.40 5.93 -2.07
C LYS A 36 -2.43 4.80 -2.12
N PHE A 37 -2.09 3.65 -1.54
CA PHE A 37 -2.98 2.50 -1.47
C PHE A 37 -4.26 2.83 -0.71
N ARG A 38 -4.13 3.44 0.47
CA ARG A 38 -5.28 3.84 1.29
C ARG A 38 -6.15 4.87 0.57
N THR A 39 -5.52 5.84 -0.08
CA THR A 39 -6.23 6.88 -0.83
C THR A 39 -7.02 6.28 -1.98
N ALA A 40 -6.42 5.34 -2.72
CA ALA A 40 -7.08 4.67 -3.82
C ALA A 40 -8.32 3.88 -3.34
N ILE A 41 -8.17 3.12 -2.25
CA ILE A 41 -9.27 2.34 -1.68
C ILE A 41 -10.38 3.24 -1.15
N LYS A 42 -10.03 4.29 -0.42
CA LYS A 42 -11.02 5.26 0.08
C LYS A 42 -11.77 5.93 -1.05
N GLY A 43 -11.09 6.27 -2.15
CA GLY A 43 -11.72 6.86 -3.32
C GLY A 43 -12.78 5.95 -3.91
N VAL A 44 -12.48 4.65 -4.06
CA VAL A 44 -13.46 3.67 -4.55
C VAL A 44 -14.63 3.52 -3.58
N LEU A 45 -14.36 3.38 -2.29
CA LEU A 45 -15.39 3.23 -1.28
C LEU A 45 -16.30 4.45 -1.21
N LYS A 46 -15.73 5.65 -1.34
CA LYS A 46 -16.52 6.89 -1.39
C LYS A 46 -17.43 6.92 -2.60
N ALA A 47 -16.94 6.53 -3.77
CA ALA A 47 -17.73 6.46 -4.98
C ALA A 47 -18.86 5.42 -4.85
N VAL A 48 -18.58 4.29 -4.23
CA VAL A 48 -19.60 3.26 -3.93
C VAL A 48 -20.65 3.82 -2.98
N ALA A 49 -20.23 4.56 -1.95
CA ALA A 49 -21.16 5.15 -0.98
C ALA A 49 -22.10 6.17 -1.61
N THR A 50 -21.63 6.90 -2.64
CA THR A 50 -22.49 7.85 -3.37
C THR A 50 -23.48 7.14 -4.30
N GLY A 51 -23.29 5.86 -4.57
CA GLY A 51 -24.19 5.08 -5.42
C GLY A 51 -24.00 5.28 -6.92
N ASP A 52 -22.96 6.00 -7.34
CA ASP A 52 -22.68 6.23 -8.76
C ASP A 52 -21.79 5.11 -9.30
N LYS A 53 -22.40 4.16 -9.99
CA LYS A 53 -21.70 3.01 -10.54
C LYS A 53 -20.65 3.40 -11.59
N ALA A 54 -20.96 4.34 -12.46
CA ALA A 54 -20.03 4.77 -13.50
C ALA A 54 -18.77 5.39 -12.89
N LYS A 55 -18.96 6.29 -11.92
CA LYS A 55 -17.87 6.95 -11.22
C LYS A 55 -17.05 5.95 -10.38
N ALA A 56 -17.76 5.01 -9.74
CA ALA A 56 -17.09 3.94 -8.97
C ALA A 56 -16.22 3.08 -9.89
N GLY A 57 -16.71 2.74 -11.09
CA GLY A 57 -15.96 1.97 -12.08
C GLY A 57 -14.69 2.69 -12.55
N GLU A 58 -14.79 3.98 -12.83
CA GLU A 58 -13.63 4.80 -13.23
C GLU A 58 -12.60 4.89 -12.10
N THR A 59 -13.08 5.17 -10.89
CA THR A 59 -12.21 5.23 -9.71
C THR A 59 -11.55 3.89 -9.46
N PHE A 60 -12.27 2.79 -9.66
CA PHE A 60 -11.73 1.45 -9.50
C PHE A 60 -10.62 1.14 -10.51
N LYS A 61 -10.78 1.55 -11.77
CA LYS A 61 -9.72 1.37 -12.78
C LYS A 61 -8.43 2.07 -12.35
N SER A 62 -8.53 3.30 -11.86
CA SER A 62 -7.38 4.03 -11.34
C SER A 62 -6.80 3.34 -10.12
N ALA A 63 -7.65 2.87 -9.21
CA ALA A 63 -7.23 2.17 -8.00
C ALA A 63 -6.52 0.85 -8.34
N GLN A 64 -6.98 0.11 -9.34
CA GLN A 64 -6.31 -1.12 -9.77
C GLN A 64 -4.87 -0.88 -10.18
N LYS A 65 -4.62 0.19 -10.93
CA LYS A 65 -3.25 0.54 -11.34
C LYS A 65 -2.35 0.78 -10.14
N VAL A 66 -2.85 1.49 -9.14
CA VAL A 66 -2.11 1.78 -7.91
C VAL A 66 -1.86 0.48 -7.13
N ILE A 67 -2.88 -0.34 -6.95
CA ILE A 67 -2.78 -1.59 -6.21
C ILE A 67 -1.77 -2.54 -6.86
N ASP A 68 -1.85 -2.69 -8.18
CA ASP A 68 -0.95 -3.56 -8.94
C ASP A 68 0.49 -3.04 -8.90
N SER A 69 0.68 -1.73 -9.00
CA SER A 69 2.00 -1.11 -8.91
C SER A 69 2.64 -1.37 -7.54
N ILE A 70 1.87 -1.26 -6.46
CA ILE A 70 2.36 -1.49 -5.11
C ILE A 70 2.70 -2.97 -4.89
N ALA A 71 1.88 -3.88 -5.45
CA ALA A 71 2.16 -5.31 -5.38
C ALA A 71 3.43 -5.67 -6.15
N ASP A 72 3.65 -5.07 -7.33
CA ASP A 72 4.85 -5.27 -8.12
C ASP A 72 6.11 -4.78 -7.40
N LYS A 73 5.99 -3.72 -6.61
CA LYS A 73 7.10 -3.22 -5.79
C LYS A 73 7.36 -4.06 -4.54
N GLY A 74 6.55 -5.08 -4.30
CA GLY A 74 6.76 -6.03 -3.22
C GLY A 74 6.30 -5.57 -1.85
N LEU A 75 5.60 -4.43 -1.75
CA LEU A 75 5.09 -3.96 -0.45
C LEU A 75 3.99 -4.87 0.07
N PHE A 76 3.10 -5.31 -0.82
CA PHE A 76 2.05 -6.26 -0.50
C PHE A 76 2.18 -7.49 -1.40
N HIS A 77 1.80 -8.64 -0.85
CA HIS A 77 1.74 -9.86 -1.64
C HIS A 77 0.65 -9.74 -2.71
N LYS A 78 0.88 -10.38 -3.88
CA LYS A 78 -0.09 -10.39 -4.98
C LYS A 78 -1.47 -10.89 -4.54
N ASN A 79 -1.52 -11.84 -3.63
CA ASN A 79 -2.78 -12.36 -3.10
C ASN A 79 -3.58 -11.31 -2.34
N LYS A 80 -2.90 -10.44 -1.60
CA LYS A 80 -3.55 -9.33 -0.90
C LYS A 80 -4.13 -8.34 -1.91
N ALA A 81 -3.37 -8.00 -2.94
CA ALA A 81 -3.84 -7.11 -4.02
C ALA A 81 -5.07 -7.70 -4.71
N ALA A 82 -5.02 -8.98 -5.07
CA ALA A 82 -6.15 -9.67 -5.71
C ALA A 82 -7.39 -9.67 -4.82
N ARG A 83 -7.22 -9.87 -3.52
CA ARG A 83 -8.32 -9.87 -2.55
C ARG A 83 -9.00 -8.50 -2.49
N TYR A 84 -8.24 -7.43 -2.42
CA TYR A 84 -8.79 -6.07 -2.41
C TYR A 84 -9.50 -5.74 -3.71
N LYS A 85 -8.90 -6.07 -4.84
CA LYS A 85 -9.55 -5.86 -6.15
C LYS A 85 -10.87 -6.62 -6.25
N SER A 86 -10.89 -7.87 -5.83
CA SER A 86 -12.10 -8.69 -5.84
C SER A 86 -13.20 -8.10 -4.97
N ARG A 87 -12.86 -7.68 -3.74
CA ARG A 87 -13.84 -7.08 -2.81
C ARG A 87 -14.40 -5.78 -3.33
N LEU A 88 -13.55 -4.91 -3.89
CA LEU A 88 -14.00 -3.63 -4.45
C LEU A 88 -14.87 -3.85 -5.67
N SER A 89 -14.50 -4.78 -6.53
CA SER A 89 -15.30 -5.15 -7.71
C SER A 89 -16.68 -5.67 -7.31
N ALA A 90 -16.76 -6.50 -6.28
CA ALA A 90 -18.02 -7.01 -5.77
C ALA A 90 -18.93 -5.89 -5.27
N LYS A 91 -18.37 -4.91 -4.56
CA LYS A 91 -19.14 -3.75 -4.08
C LYS A 91 -19.68 -2.90 -5.22
N ILE A 92 -18.90 -2.74 -6.29
CA ILE A 92 -19.33 -2.00 -7.47
C ILE A 92 -20.44 -2.75 -8.20
N LYS A 93 -20.32 -4.06 -8.33
CA LYS A 93 -21.35 -4.88 -8.94
C LYS A 93 -22.67 -4.82 -8.16
N ALA A 94 -22.61 -4.72 -6.85
CA ALA A 94 -23.78 -4.57 -6.00
C ALA A 94 -24.57 -3.29 -6.31
N LEU A 95 -23.90 -2.24 -6.78
CA LEU A 95 -24.56 -1.00 -7.20
C LEU A 95 -25.39 -1.17 -8.46
N ALA A 96 -25.13 -2.20 -9.24
CA ALA A 96 -25.87 -2.46 -10.47
C ALA A 96 -27.28 -2.97 -10.22
N ALA A 97 -27.51 -3.50 -9.03
CA ALA A 97 -28.83 -3.94 -8.62
C ALA A 97 -29.68 -2.77 -8.18
#